data_94a8f32a2ca2e2dda8e9b9b6205aaf1d
#
_entry.id   94a8f32a2ca2e2dda8e9b9b6205aaf1d
#
_cell.length_a   1.000
_cell.length_b   1.000
_cell.length_c   1.000
_cell.angle_alpha   90.00
_cell.angle_beta   90.00
_cell.angle_gamma   90.00
#
_symmetry.space_group_name_H-M   'P 1'
#
loop_
_entity.id
_entity.type
_entity.pdbx_description
1 polymer ?
#
loop_
_entity_poly.entity_id
_entity_poly.type
_entity_poly.pdbx_seq_one_letter_code
_entity_poly.pdbx_strand_id
1 'polypeptide(L)'
;MSQDVIKGIVFDLDNTLLDFMKMKEFAVKAAIKGMIEAGLLLEEEQAYNQIIAIYEEFGWENQKVFDVFIQKQLGYIEYKYLAAGIVAYRRAREANLMAYPNVHKTLMSLAKLGIKLGVVSDAPSREAWMRIYYLNLYHYFDVVVTFDDSGDRKPSPKPFQLCLKTLNLEPKETIMVGDWPERDVVGAKKIGMRTAFARYGDTFGTINSGADWDLNDINQLVLIVNETNGIA
;
A
#
# COMPACT_ATOMS: atom_id res chain seq x y z
N MET A 1 31.58 -4.72 -17.54
CA MET A 1 30.62 -5.65 -16.92
C MET A 1 29.27 -5.31 -17.52
N SER A 2 28.56 -6.22 -18.17
CA SER A 2 27.22 -5.94 -18.68
C SER A 2 26.34 -5.64 -17.48
N GLN A 3 25.73 -4.48 -17.46
CA GLN A 3 24.75 -4.12 -16.46
C GLN A 3 23.57 -5.10 -16.61
N ASP A 4 23.15 -5.77 -15.52
CA ASP A 4 22.03 -6.71 -15.60
C ASP A 4 20.76 -5.96 -16.05
N VAL A 5 20.12 -6.47 -17.09
CA VAL A 5 18.91 -5.90 -17.68
C VAL A 5 17.74 -6.05 -16.71
N ILE A 6 16.93 -5.03 -16.55
CA ILE A 6 15.68 -5.08 -15.78
C ILE A 6 14.61 -5.80 -16.58
N LYS A 7 14.06 -6.87 -16.04
CA LYS A 7 13.01 -7.70 -16.64
C LYS A 7 11.71 -7.68 -15.85
N GLY A 8 11.75 -7.23 -14.59
CA GLY A 8 10.57 -7.16 -13.74
C GLY A 8 10.60 -6.01 -12.74
N ILE A 9 9.40 -5.59 -12.35
CA ILE A 9 9.22 -4.64 -11.26
C ILE A 9 8.19 -5.21 -10.30
N VAL A 10 8.53 -5.19 -9.02
CA VAL A 10 7.66 -5.62 -7.92
C VAL A 10 7.27 -4.38 -7.13
N PHE A 11 5.98 -4.17 -6.95
CA PHE A 11 5.45 -3.01 -6.23
C PHE A 11 4.92 -3.43 -4.86
N ASP A 12 5.13 -2.60 -3.86
CA ASP A 12 4.20 -2.51 -2.75
C ASP A 12 2.87 -1.93 -3.23
N LEU A 13 1.82 -2.10 -2.44
CA LEU A 13 0.47 -1.65 -2.82
C LEU A 13 0.09 -0.33 -2.16
N ASP A 14 0.07 -0.30 -0.83
CA ASP A 14 -0.43 0.81 -0.02
C ASP A 14 0.63 1.92 0.08
N ASN A 15 0.23 3.17 -0.14
CA ASN A 15 1.12 4.34 -0.26
C ASN A 15 2.19 4.24 -1.37
N THR A 16 2.12 3.21 -2.21
CA THR A 16 3.00 3.05 -3.38
C THR A 16 2.21 3.14 -4.69
N LEU A 17 1.14 2.37 -4.84
CA LEU A 17 0.25 2.43 -5.99
C LEU A 17 -1.02 3.26 -5.70
N LEU A 18 -1.40 3.35 -4.44
CA LEU A 18 -2.57 4.10 -3.97
C LEU A 18 -2.26 4.88 -2.69
N ASP A 19 -2.97 5.98 -2.48
CA ASP A 19 -2.84 6.82 -1.29
C ASP A 19 -3.69 6.26 -0.14
N PHE A 20 -3.14 5.23 0.53
CA PHE A 20 -3.83 4.51 1.59
C PHE A 20 -4.08 5.38 2.83
N MET A 21 -3.07 6.14 3.27
CA MET A 21 -3.21 6.95 4.48
C MET A 21 -4.20 8.08 4.31
N LYS A 22 -4.23 8.73 3.16
CA LYS A 22 -5.23 9.75 2.85
C LYS A 22 -6.64 9.19 2.77
N MET A 23 -6.82 8.06 2.09
CA MET A 23 -8.10 7.34 2.06
C MET A 23 -8.56 6.99 3.49
N LYS A 24 -7.63 6.51 4.35
CA LYS A 24 -7.91 6.15 5.74
C LYS A 24 -8.33 7.35 6.57
N GLU A 25 -7.63 8.48 6.40
CA GLU A 25 -7.96 9.74 7.06
C GLU A 25 -9.38 10.19 6.75
N PHE A 26 -9.75 10.26 5.46
CA PHE A 26 -11.10 10.64 5.05
C PHE A 26 -12.16 9.69 5.57
N ALA A 27 -11.88 8.38 5.56
CA ALA A 27 -12.82 7.38 6.03
C ALA A 27 -13.05 7.46 7.54
N VAL A 28 -12.00 7.69 8.34
CA VAL A 28 -12.12 7.87 9.81
C VAL A 28 -12.89 9.15 10.13
N LYS A 29 -12.56 10.27 9.48
CA LYS A 29 -13.28 11.54 9.67
C LYS A 29 -14.77 11.41 9.34
N ALA A 30 -15.10 10.71 8.25
CA ALA A 30 -16.48 10.44 7.90
C ALA A 30 -17.20 9.56 8.93
N ALA A 31 -16.52 8.55 9.49
CA ALA A 31 -17.08 7.71 10.54
C ALA A 31 -17.44 8.52 11.78
N ILE A 32 -16.54 9.38 12.23
CA ILE A 32 -16.76 10.27 13.39
C ILE A 32 -17.97 11.16 13.15
N LYS A 33 -18.01 11.82 11.99
CA LYS A 33 -19.13 12.66 11.62
C LYS A 33 -20.46 11.89 11.60
N GLY A 34 -20.48 10.68 11.05
CA GLY A 34 -21.65 9.81 11.06
C GLY A 34 -22.10 9.44 12.47
N MET A 35 -21.19 9.19 13.40
CA MET A 35 -21.50 8.93 14.81
C MET A 35 -22.09 10.17 15.50
N ILE A 36 -21.54 11.35 15.24
CA ILE A 36 -22.03 12.65 15.77
C ILE A 36 -23.45 12.94 15.24
N GLU A 37 -23.68 12.78 13.94
CA GLU A 37 -25.00 12.95 13.32
C GLU A 37 -26.05 11.97 13.88
N ALA A 38 -25.61 10.78 14.31
CA ALA A 38 -26.46 9.82 15.00
C ALA A 38 -26.76 10.19 16.45
N GLY A 39 -26.08 11.22 17.02
CA GLY A 39 -26.31 11.77 18.36
C GLY A 39 -25.24 11.41 19.40
N LEU A 40 -24.11 10.80 18.98
CA LEU A 40 -23.00 10.57 19.90
C LEU A 40 -22.26 11.89 20.14
N LEU A 41 -22.12 12.29 21.40
CA LEU A 41 -21.41 13.51 21.77
C LEU A 41 -19.90 13.25 21.72
N LEU A 42 -19.24 13.80 20.70
CA LEU A 42 -17.80 13.68 20.48
C LEU A 42 -17.22 15.05 20.12
N GLU A 43 -15.96 15.23 20.48
CA GLU A 43 -15.10 16.26 19.90
C GLU A 43 -14.32 15.58 18.76
N GLU A 44 -14.38 16.16 17.54
CA GLU A 44 -13.92 15.48 16.30
C GLU A 44 -12.43 15.15 16.32
N GLU A 45 -11.59 16.10 16.74
CA GLU A 45 -10.13 15.93 16.74
C GLU A 45 -9.69 14.91 17.80
N GLN A 46 -10.29 14.96 18.98
CA GLN A 46 -10.03 14.01 20.04
C GLN A 46 -10.46 12.59 19.64
N ALA A 47 -11.65 12.46 19.05
CA ALA A 47 -12.15 11.17 18.54
C ALA A 47 -11.24 10.60 17.43
N TYR A 48 -10.76 11.48 16.52
CA TYR A 48 -9.83 11.09 15.48
C TYR A 48 -8.53 10.51 16.07
N ASN A 49 -7.90 11.23 16.98
CA ASN A 49 -6.65 10.80 17.60
C ASN A 49 -6.81 9.48 18.37
N GLN A 50 -7.93 9.28 19.05
CA GLN A 50 -8.24 8.03 19.76
C GLN A 50 -8.43 6.85 18.78
N ILE A 51 -9.12 7.06 17.66
CA ILE A 51 -9.32 6.03 16.65
C ILE A 51 -8.00 5.66 15.96
N ILE A 52 -7.16 6.66 15.65
CA ILE A 52 -5.84 6.42 15.09
C ILE A 52 -4.96 5.61 16.06
N ALA A 53 -4.95 5.97 17.34
CA ALA A 53 -4.21 5.20 18.36
C ALA A 53 -4.67 3.72 18.44
N ILE A 54 -5.98 3.46 18.26
CA ILE A 54 -6.49 2.09 18.21
C ILE A 54 -5.98 1.36 16.94
N TYR A 55 -5.91 2.04 15.78
CA TYR A 55 -5.33 1.46 14.57
C TYR A 55 -3.83 1.17 14.73
N GLU A 56 -3.08 2.06 15.38
CA GLU A 56 -1.65 1.85 15.66
C GLU A 56 -1.41 0.66 16.60
N GLU A 57 -2.26 0.48 17.61
CA GLU A 57 -2.18 -0.63 18.57
C GLU A 57 -2.57 -1.98 17.93
N PHE A 58 -3.69 -2.03 17.18
CA PHE A 58 -4.28 -3.28 16.70
C PHE A 58 -4.05 -3.57 15.20
N GLY A 59 -3.39 -2.65 14.49
CA GLY A 59 -3.12 -2.74 13.05
C GLY A 59 -4.18 -2.06 12.18
N TRP A 60 -3.71 -1.51 11.06
CA TRP A 60 -4.50 -0.71 10.11
C TRP A 60 -5.65 -1.49 9.43
N GLU A 61 -5.60 -2.84 9.44
CA GLU A 61 -6.62 -3.72 8.89
C GLU A 61 -7.62 -4.25 9.94
N ASN A 62 -7.52 -3.80 11.18
CA ASN A 62 -8.43 -4.24 12.23
C ASN A 62 -9.86 -3.77 11.94
N GLN A 63 -10.79 -4.74 11.87
CA GLN A 63 -12.21 -4.48 11.55
C GLN A 63 -13.04 -4.07 12.77
N LYS A 64 -12.49 -4.17 14.00
CA LYS A 64 -13.20 -3.88 15.25
C LYS A 64 -12.82 -2.55 15.90
N VAL A 65 -12.15 -1.68 15.17
CA VAL A 65 -11.66 -0.40 15.71
C VAL A 65 -12.79 0.47 16.24
N PHE A 66 -13.91 0.54 15.54
CA PHE A 66 -15.07 1.32 15.99
C PHE A 66 -15.80 0.67 17.17
N ASP A 67 -15.82 -0.68 17.26
CA ASP A 67 -16.33 -1.40 18.42
C ASP A 67 -15.52 -1.02 19.68
N VAL A 68 -14.19 -1.09 19.57
CA VAL A 68 -13.27 -0.72 20.66
C VAL A 68 -13.44 0.74 21.03
N PHE A 69 -13.53 1.63 20.04
CA PHE A 69 -13.72 3.06 20.26
C PHE A 69 -15.01 3.36 21.05
N ILE A 70 -16.16 2.83 20.59
CA ILE A 70 -17.46 3.06 21.23
C ILE A 70 -17.48 2.46 22.63
N GLN A 71 -16.92 1.26 22.83
CA GLN A 71 -16.77 0.64 24.12
C GLN A 71 -15.95 1.50 25.10
N LYS A 72 -14.87 2.14 24.61
CA LYS A 72 -14.07 3.07 25.42
C LYS A 72 -14.84 4.35 25.77
N GLN A 73 -15.69 4.86 24.85
CA GLN A 73 -16.46 6.09 25.06
C GLN A 73 -17.64 5.92 26.03
N LEU A 74 -18.39 4.82 25.92
CA LEU A 74 -19.67 4.62 26.57
C LEU A 74 -19.65 3.56 27.69
N GLY A 75 -18.62 2.69 27.71
CA GLY A 75 -18.60 1.52 28.59
C GLY A 75 -19.36 0.30 28.02
N TYR A 76 -20.08 0.47 26.90
CA TYR A 76 -20.83 -0.58 26.20
C TYR A 76 -20.90 -0.28 24.70
N ILE A 77 -21.33 -1.25 23.91
CA ILE A 77 -21.50 -1.05 22.46
C ILE A 77 -22.92 -0.57 22.19
N GLU A 78 -23.07 0.68 21.70
CA GLU A 78 -24.32 1.20 21.17
C GLU A 78 -24.35 1.03 19.66
N TYR A 79 -25.14 0.07 19.18
CA TYR A 79 -25.16 -0.31 17.75
C TYR A 79 -25.64 0.78 16.82
N LYS A 80 -26.45 1.74 17.29
CA LYS A 80 -26.87 2.90 16.51
C LYS A 80 -25.65 3.71 16.04
N TYR A 81 -24.76 4.02 16.96
CA TYR A 81 -23.55 4.79 16.65
C TYR A 81 -22.52 3.96 15.87
N LEU A 82 -22.37 2.70 16.25
CA LEU A 82 -21.48 1.78 15.54
C LEU A 82 -21.87 1.64 14.06
N ALA A 83 -23.15 1.40 13.79
CA ALA A 83 -23.66 1.26 12.42
C ALA A 83 -23.48 2.57 11.62
N ALA A 84 -23.79 3.73 12.23
CA ALA A 84 -23.60 5.02 11.59
C ALA A 84 -22.13 5.25 11.19
N GLY A 85 -21.19 4.99 12.11
CA GLY A 85 -19.75 5.10 11.85
C GLY A 85 -19.27 4.13 10.77
N ILE A 86 -19.65 2.85 10.83
CA ILE A 86 -19.24 1.85 9.84
C ILE A 86 -19.77 2.20 8.43
N VAL A 87 -21.02 2.61 8.33
CA VAL A 87 -21.62 2.97 7.03
C VAL A 87 -20.92 4.19 6.42
N ALA A 88 -20.73 5.23 7.22
CA ALA A 88 -20.03 6.45 6.77
C ALA A 88 -18.57 6.14 6.38
N TYR A 89 -17.85 5.36 7.20
CA TYR A 89 -16.49 4.90 6.89
C TYR A 89 -16.41 4.19 5.55
N ARG A 90 -17.27 3.19 5.32
CA ARG A 90 -17.25 2.39 4.08
C ARG A 90 -17.47 3.25 2.84
N ARG A 91 -18.47 4.14 2.88
CA ARG A 91 -18.75 5.05 1.79
C ARG A 91 -17.58 5.98 1.46
N ALA A 92 -17.00 6.58 2.50
CA ALA A 92 -15.86 7.47 2.33
C ALA A 92 -14.60 6.74 1.88
N ARG A 93 -14.35 5.53 2.41
CA ARG A 93 -13.24 4.66 1.99
C ARG A 93 -13.30 4.38 0.49
N GLU A 94 -14.45 3.95 -0.01
CA GLU A 94 -14.63 3.65 -1.43
C GLU A 94 -14.51 4.90 -2.31
N ALA A 95 -15.08 6.02 -1.87
CA ALA A 95 -15.04 7.28 -2.61
C ALA A 95 -13.63 7.91 -2.68
N ASN A 96 -12.75 7.61 -1.72
CA ASN A 96 -11.42 8.19 -1.63
C ASN A 96 -10.29 7.19 -1.94
N LEU A 97 -10.62 5.98 -2.36
CA LEU A 97 -9.63 5.00 -2.81
C LEU A 97 -9.17 5.38 -4.22
N MET A 98 -8.03 6.00 -4.31
CA MET A 98 -7.47 6.51 -5.56
C MET A 98 -6.03 6.05 -5.75
N ALA A 99 -5.68 5.71 -7.00
CA ALA A 99 -4.30 5.50 -7.38
C ALA A 99 -3.53 6.83 -7.36
N TYR A 100 -2.24 6.77 -7.06
CA TYR A 100 -1.37 7.93 -7.24
C TYR A 100 -1.36 8.39 -8.71
N PRO A 101 -1.06 9.68 -8.96
CA PRO A 101 -0.88 10.19 -10.32
C PRO A 101 0.07 9.30 -11.13
N ASN A 102 -0.20 9.17 -12.41
CA ASN A 102 0.60 8.42 -13.38
C ASN A 102 0.71 6.89 -13.18
N VAL A 103 0.11 6.27 -12.14
CA VAL A 103 0.19 4.82 -11.91
C VAL A 103 -0.26 4.03 -13.14
N HIS A 104 -1.47 4.24 -13.63
CA HIS A 104 -1.97 3.52 -14.81
C HIS A 104 -1.10 3.71 -16.05
N LYS A 105 -0.66 4.95 -16.31
CA LYS A 105 0.21 5.27 -17.45
C LYS A 105 1.55 4.54 -17.34
N THR A 106 2.13 4.52 -16.15
CA THR A 106 3.43 3.89 -15.89
C THR A 106 3.34 2.37 -16.04
N LEU A 107 2.36 1.73 -15.39
CA LEU A 107 2.16 0.28 -15.49
C LEU A 107 1.94 -0.16 -16.93
N MET A 108 1.10 0.58 -17.69
CA MET A 108 0.90 0.31 -19.11
C MET A 108 2.18 0.48 -19.93
N SER A 109 2.99 1.50 -19.65
CA SER A 109 4.24 1.74 -20.38
C SER A 109 5.27 0.64 -20.09
N LEU A 110 5.39 0.21 -18.84
CA LEU A 110 6.27 -0.90 -18.44
C LEU A 110 5.84 -2.23 -19.07
N ALA A 111 4.54 -2.51 -19.08
CA ALA A 111 4.00 -3.71 -19.74
C ALA A 111 4.28 -3.72 -21.25
N LYS A 112 4.18 -2.57 -21.93
CA LYS A 112 4.55 -2.43 -23.35
C LYS A 112 6.04 -2.65 -23.62
N LEU A 113 6.90 -2.38 -22.65
CA LEU A 113 8.34 -2.68 -22.71
C LEU A 113 8.64 -4.16 -22.42
N GLY A 114 7.62 -4.99 -22.17
CA GLY A 114 7.79 -6.39 -21.84
C GLY A 114 8.27 -6.66 -20.40
N ILE A 115 8.17 -5.65 -19.52
CA ILE A 115 8.53 -5.77 -18.10
C ILE A 115 7.42 -6.54 -17.38
N LYS A 116 7.78 -7.61 -16.68
CA LYS A 116 6.85 -8.34 -15.80
C LYS A 116 6.56 -7.53 -14.55
N LEU A 117 5.28 -7.52 -14.15
CA LEU A 117 4.82 -6.71 -13.04
C LEU A 117 4.27 -7.59 -11.92
N GLY A 118 4.77 -7.39 -10.70
CA GLY A 118 4.30 -8.08 -9.52
C GLY A 118 3.89 -7.11 -8.41
N VAL A 119 3.09 -7.61 -7.47
CA VAL A 119 2.75 -6.91 -6.23
C VAL A 119 3.19 -7.77 -5.04
N VAL A 120 3.78 -7.16 -4.02
CA VAL A 120 4.05 -7.77 -2.71
C VAL A 120 3.48 -6.85 -1.63
N SER A 121 2.37 -7.26 -1.02
CA SER A 121 1.65 -6.48 -0.02
C SER A 121 1.57 -7.21 1.33
N ASP A 122 1.70 -6.45 2.43
CA ASP A 122 1.49 -6.95 3.80
C ASP A 122 -0.01 -7.01 4.20
N ALA A 123 -0.90 -6.55 3.32
CA ALA A 123 -2.33 -6.63 3.53
C ALA A 123 -2.86 -8.07 3.39
N PRO A 124 -3.94 -8.44 4.09
CA PRO A 124 -4.65 -9.68 3.82
C PRO A 124 -5.15 -9.75 2.37
N SER A 125 -5.24 -10.94 1.81
CA SER A 125 -5.61 -11.17 0.40
C SER A 125 -6.90 -10.45 0.01
N ARG A 126 -7.94 -10.56 0.82
CA ARG A 126 -9.22 -9.91 0.55
C ARG A 126 -9.08 -8.39 0.38
N GLU A 127 -8.36 -7.74 1.28
CA GLU A 127 -8.21 -6.29 1.28
C GLU A 127 -7.30 -5.82 0.11
N ALA A 128 -6.22 -6.54 -0.15
CA ALA A 128 -5.34 -6.25 -1.28
C ALA A 128 -6.08 -6.37 -2.63
N TRP A 129 -6.78 -7.48 -2.85
CA TRP A 129 -7.54 -7.70 -4.08
C TRP A 129 -8.70 -6.72 -4.25
N MET A 130 -9.42 -6.35 -3.18
CA MET A 130 -10.44 -5.31 -3.25
C MET A 130 -9.85 -3.98 -3.76
N ARG A 131 -8.71 -3.54 -3.24
CA ARG A 131 -8.01 -2.32 -3.70
C ARG A 131 -7.62 -2.40 -5.16
N ILE A 132 -7.02 -3.51 -5.57
CA ILE A 132 -6.58 -3.75 -6.95
C ILE A 132 -7.77 -3.70 -7.93
N TYR A 133 -8.91 -4.30 -7.56
CA TYR A 133 -10.12 -4.27 -8.38
C TYR A 133 -10.79 -2.89 -8.42
N TYR A 134 -10.94 -2.21 -7.28
CA TYR A 134 -11.49 -0.85 -7.22
C TYR A 134 -10.71 0.13 -8.10
N LEU A 135 -9.39 -0.03 -8.16
CA LEU A 135 -8.50 0.82 -8.94
C LEU A 135 -8.36 0.36 -10.40
N ASN A 136 -9.01 -0.72 -10.81
CA ASN A 136 -8.86 -1.35 -12.13
C ASN A 136 -7.41 -1.69 -12.48
N LEU A 137 -6.61 -2.12 -11.49
CA LEU A 137 -5.19 -2.45 -11.68
C LEU A 137 -4.96 -3.94 -11.95
N TYR A 138 -5.96 -4.81 -11.75
CA TYR A 138 -5.85 -6.27 -11.77
C TYR A 138 -5.24 -6.85 -13.06
N HIS A 139 -5.42 -6.17 -14.19
CA HIS A 139 -4.95 -6.64 -15.49
C HIS A 139 -3.50 -6.29 -15.83
N TYR A 140 -2.82 -5.50 -14.98
CA TYR A 140 -1.41 -5.16 -15.18
C TYR A 140 -0.46 -6.17 -14.56
N PHE A 141 -0.88 -6.91 -13.54
CA PHE A 141 0.02 -7.72 -12.73
C PHE A 141 0.03 -9.18 -13.16
N ASP A 142 1.24 -9.71 -13.39
CA ASP A 142 1.48 -11.13 -13.62
C ASP A 142 1.35 -11.95 -12.32
N VAL A 143 1.60 -11.33 -11.16
CA VAL A 143 1.49 -11.95 -9.83
C VAL A 143 1.15 -10.92 -8.76
N VAL A 144 0.32 -11.33 -7.81
CA VAL A 144 0.05 -10.60 -6.57
C VAL A 144 0.32 -11.54 -5.41
N VAL A 145 1.25 -11.16 -4.54
CA VAL A 145 1.59 -11.87 -3.29
C VAL A 145 1.15 -11.03 -2.12
N THR A 146 0.29 -11.59 -1.29
CA THR A 146 -0.25 -10.97 -0.10
C THR A 146 0.31 -11.61 1.17
N PHE A 147 -0.06 -11.07 2.34
CA PHE A 147 0.27 -11.70 3.61
C PHE A 147 -0.20 -13.16 3.69
N ASP A 148 -1.44 -13.43 3.23
CA ASP A 148 -2.01 -14.79 3.33
C ASP A 148 -1.29 -15.79 2.41
N ASP A 149 -0.69 -15.34 1.31
CA ASP A 149 0.06 -16.21 0.40
C ASP A 149 1.43 -16.58 0.96
N SER A 150 2.10 -15.63 1.60
CA SER A 150 3.46 -15.83 2.12
C SER A 150 3.50 -16.31 3.58
N GLY A 151 2.50 -15.93 4.37
CA GLY A 151 2.43 -16.11 5.82
C GLY A 151 3.40 -15.19 6.60
N ASP A 152 4.17 -14.38 5.90
CA ASP A 152 5.17 -13.48 6.47
C ASP A 152 4.99 -12.05 5.94
N ARG A 153 5.36 -11.06 6.75
CA ARG A 153 5.38 -9.65 6.34
C ARG A 153 6.78 -9.23 5.95
N LYS A 154 6.88 -8.23 5.08
CA LYS A 154 8.12 -7.51 4.82
C LYS A 154 8.67 -6.93 6.15
N PRO A 155 9.97 -6.95 6.43
CA PRO A 155 11.08 -7.26 5.54
C PRO A 155 11.54 -8.73 5.53
N SER A 156 10.66 -9.71 5.80
CA SER A 156 10.99 -11.12 5.56
C SER A 156 11.30 -11.33 4.08
N PRO A 157 12.31 -12.14 3.73
CA PRO A 157 12.62 -12.43 2.33
C PRO A 157 11.55 -13.25 1.62
N LYS A 158 10.71 -13.96 2.36
CA LYS A 158 9.77 -14.96 1.84
C LYS A 158 8.74 -14.40 0.84
N PRO A 159 8.03 -13.25 1.09
CA PRO A 159 7.10 -12.72 0.11
C PRO A 159 7.78 -12.29 -1.20
N PHE A 160 8.98 -11.71 -1.13
CA PHE A 160 9.74 -11.35 -2.33
C PHE A 160 10.18 -12.59 -3.11
N GLN A 161 10.71 -13.61 -2.44
CA GLN A 161 11.11 -14.87 -3.07
C GLN A 161 9.94 -15.58 -3.76
N LEU A 162 8.77 -15.58 -3.13
CA LEU A 162 7.56 -16.15 -3.71
C LEU A 162 7.15 -15.41 -5.00
N CYS A 163 7.18 -14.07 -4.96
CA CYS A 163 6.89 -13.23 -6.11
C CYS A 163 7.88 -13.50 -7.26
N LEU A 164 9.19 -13.48 -6.99
CA LEU A 164 10.23 -13.71 -7.99
C LEU A 164 10.15 -15.12 -8.60
N LYS A 165 9.90 -16.14 -7.77
CA LYS A 165 9.68 -17.51 -8.23
C LYS A 165 8.51 -17.60 -9.21
N THR A 166 7.39 -16.95 -8.91
CA THR A 166 6.21 -16.96 -9.78
C THR A 166 6.46 -16.20 -11.08
N LEU A 167 7.17 -15.07 -11.01
CA LEU A 167 7.58 -14.32 -12.20
C LEU A 167 8.66 -15.05 -13.03
N ASN A 168 9.31 -16.05 -12.47
CA ASN A 168 10.49 -16.72 -13.04
C ASN A 168 11.58 -15.70 -13.40
N LEU A 169 12.00 -14.89 -12.40
CA LEU A 169 13.03 -13.86 -12.52
C LEU A 169 14.06 -13.98 -11.40
N GLU A 170 15.31 -13.59 -11.72
CA GLU A 170 16.37 -13.46 -10.73
C GLU A 170 16.27 -12.11 -9.99
N PRO A 171 16.66 -12.04 -8.70
CA PRO A 171 16.60 -10.80 -7.92
C PRO A 171 17.26 -9.60 -8.61
N LYS A 172 18.44 -9.78 -9.18
CA LYS A 172 19.24 -8.72 -9.85
C LYS A 172 18.60 -8.16 -11.12
N GLU A 173 17.62 -8.89 -11.70
CA GLU A 173 16.85 -8.49 -12.88
C GLU A 173 15.58 -7.71 -12.51
N THR A 174 15.37 -7.44 -11.22
CA THR A 174 14.13 -6.85 -10.72
C THR A 174 14.37 -5.63 -9.83
N ILE A 175 13.39 -4.71 -9.83
CA ILE A 175 13.33 -3.57 -8.93
C ILE A 175 12.15 -3.77 -7.99
N MET A 176 12.37 -3.65 -6.67
CA MET A 176 11.31 -3.47 -5.69
C MET A 176 11.02 -1.99 -5.52
N VAL A 177 9.75 -1.61 -5.62
CA VAL A 177 9.27 -0.24 -5.43
C VAL A 177 8.36 -0.20 -4.21
N GLY A 178 8.66 0.65 -3.23
CA GLY A 178 7.83 0.80 -2.03
C GLY A 178 8.11 2.10 -1.28
N ASP A 179 7.20 2.46 -0.37
CA ASP A 179 7.24 3.70 0.42
C ASP A 179 7.85 3.51 1.83
N TRP A 180 8.10 2.26 2.24
CA TRP A 180 8.59 1.96 3.58
C TRP A 180 10.02 1.37 3.55
N PRO A 181 11.07 2.19 3.82
CA PRO A 181 12.47 1.75 3.69
C PRO A 181 12.79 0.47 4.44
N GLU A 182 12.38 0.33 5.72
CA GLU A 182 12.70 -0.84 6.54
C GLU A 182 12.04 -2.11 6.03
N ARG A 183 10.88 -2.02 5.39
CA ARG A 183 10.13 -3.16 4.86
C ARG A 183 10.52 -3.48 3.43
N ASP A 184 10.43 -2.49 2.56
CA ASP A 184 10.56 -2.67 1.11
C ASP A 184 12.02 -2.68 0.68
N VAL A 185 12.77 -1.63 1.05
CA VAL A 185 14.16 -1.47 0.60
C VAL A 185 15.07 -2.49 1.30
N VAL A 186 15.02 -2.55 2.64
CA VAL A 186 15.86 -3.49 3.41
C VAL A 186 15.47 -4.93 3.08
N GLY A 187 14.17 -5.25 2.98
CA GLY A 187 13.71 -6.59 2.68
C GLY A 187 14.16 -7.09 1.30
N ALA A 188 14.00 -6.28 0.27
CA ALA A 188 14.38 -6.61 -1.10
C ALA A 188 15.90 -6.71 -1.28
N LYS A 189 16.67 -5.81 -0.66
CA LYS A 189 18.15 -5.85 -0.71
C LYS A 189 18.75 -7.10 -0.07
N LYS A 190 18.11 -7.67 0.96
CA LYS A 190 18.54 -8.94 1.59
C LYS A 190 18.62 -10.10 0.60
N ILE A 191 17.83 -10.07 -0.46
CA ILE A 191 17.83 -11.12 -1.49
C ILE A 191 18.48 -10.68 -2.80
N GLY A 192 19.05 -9.49 -2.85
CA GLY A 192 19.80 -8.99 -4.01
C GLY A 192 18.96 -8.30 -5.09
N MET A 193 17.72 -7.89 -4.78
CA MET A 193 16.94 -7.03 -5.67
C MET A 193 17.50 -5.61 -5.66
N ARG A 194 17.31 -4.90 -6.78
CA ARG A 194 17.43 -3.44 -6.83
C ARG A 194 16.19 -2.81 -6.20
N THR A 195 16.29 -1.57 -5.76
CA THR A 195 15.23 -0.92 -4.98
C THR A 195 14.98 0.51 -5.43
N ALA A 196 13.72 0.91 -5.47
CA ALA A 196 13.32 2.28 -5.71
C ALA A 196 12.33 2.71 -4.62
N PHE A 197 12.65 3.81 -3.96
CA PHE A 197 11.82 4.35 -2.88
C PHE A 197 10.75 5.29 -3.45
N ALA A 198 9.49 5.01 -3.17
CA ALA A 198 8.34 5.81 -3.55
C ALA A 198 8.20 7.05 -2.64
N ARG A 199 9.05 8.06 -2.84
CA ARG A 199 9.08 9.26 -2.00
C ARG A 199 7.74 10.02 -1.99
N TYR A 200 6.99 9.94 -3.07
CA TYR A 200 5.65 10.54 -3.18
C TYR A 200 4.61 9.90 -2.23
N GLY A 201 4.88 8.69 -1.74
CA GLY A 201 4.04 7.97 -0.79
C GLY A 201 4.60 7.93 0.63
N ASP A 202 5.76 8.55 0.87
CA ASP A 202 6.42 8.55 2.17
C ASP A 202 5.57 9.27 3.25
N THR A 203 5.16 8.52 4.25
CA THR A 203 4.41 9.02 5.40
C THR A 203 5.26 9.15 6.67
N PHE A 204 6.56 8.81 6.59
CA PHE A 204 7.47 8.77 7.73
C PHE A 204 8.45 9.95 7.76
N GLY A 205 8.51 10.76 6.69
CA GLY A 205 9.48 11.84 6.56
C GLY A 205 10.91 11.31 6.38
N THR A 206 11.06 10.28 5.60
CA THR A 206 12.32 9.57 5.36
C THR A 206 13.38 10.50 4.78
N ILE A 207 14.50 10.71 5.48
CA ILE A 207 15.64 11.52 4.99
C ILE A 207 16.48 10.71 4.02
N ASN A 208 16.87 9.50 4.40
CA ASN A 208 17.67 8.59 3.58
C ASN A 208 16.97 7.22 3.48
N SER A 209 16.47 6.91 2.30
CA SER A 209 15.77 5.66 2.05
C SER A 209 16.69 4.44 1.96
N GLY A 210 17.96 4.66 1.65
CA GLY A 210 18.91 3.60 1.35
C GLY A 210 18.60 2.85 0.04
N ALA A 211 17.62 3.27 -0.75
CA ALA A 211 17.30 2.69 -2.06
C ALA A 211 18.32 3.06 -3.14
N ASP A 212 18.30 2.36 -4.26
CA ASP A 212 19.16 2.67 -5.40
C ASP A 212 18.63 3.89 -6.16
N TRP A 213 17.32 4.14 -6.08
CA TRP A 213 16.64 5.32 -6.63
C TRP A 213 15.57 5.86 -5.67
N ASP A 214 15.42 7.17 -5.60
CA ASP A 214 14.30 7.85 -4.96
C ASP A 214 13.36 8.44 -6.03
N LEU A 215 12.10 8.05 -6.01
CA LEU A 215 11.09 8.45 -6.98
C LEU A 215 10.21 9.55 -6.43
N ASN A 216 10.22 10.72 -7.05
CA ASN A 216 9.24 11.78 -6.78
C ASN A 216 7.92 11.58 -7.55
N ASP A 217 7.94 10.73 -8.56
CA ASP A 217 6.78 10.29 -9.35
C ASP A 217 7.06 8.88 -9.90
N ILE A 218 6.06 8.03 -9.87
CA ILE A 218 6.18 6.64 -10.33
C ILE A 218 6.60 6.53 -11.80
N ASN A 219 6.31 7.53 -12.65
CA ASN A 219 6.66 7.51 -14.06
C ASN A 219 8.18 7.53 -14.30
N GLN A 220 8.99 7.93 -13.32
CA GLN A 220 10.46 7.88 -13.40
C GLN A 220 10.97 6.44 -13.59
N LEU A 221 10.18 5.41 -13.20
CA LEU A 221 10.54 4.01 -13.44
C LEU A 221 10.73 3.69 -14.93
N VAL A 222 9.95 4.32 -15.81
CA VAL A 222 10.08 4.10 -17.26
C VAL A 222 11.43 4.59 -17.76
N LEU A 223 11.91 5.73 -17.26
CA LEU A 223 13.23 6.27 -17.61
C LEU A 223 14.34 5.37 -17.06
N ILE A 224 14.24 4.95 -15.79
CA ILE A 224 15.20 4.05 -15.14
C ILE A 224 15.35 2.74 -15.93
N VAL A 225 14.21 2.14 -16.34
CA VAL A 225 14.23 0.91 -17.13
C VAL A 225 14.87 1.13 -18.50
N ASN A 226 14.51 2.21 -19.22
CA ASN A 226 15.08 2.53 -20.52
C ASN A 226 16.59 2.73 -20.44
N GLU A 227 17.06 3.55 -19.50
CA GLU A 227 18.48 3.82 -19.29
C GLU A 227 19.25 2.54 -18.92
N THR A 228 18.72 1.75 -18.00
CA THR A 228 19.37 0.53 -17.54
C THR A 228 19.44 -0.53 -18.63
N ASN A 229 18.39 -0.62 -19.47
CA ASN A 229 18.29 -1.61 -20.52
C ASN A 229 18.86 -1.13 -21.88
N GLY A 230 19.34 0.11 -21.95
CA GLY A 230 19.88 0.68 -23.19
C GLY A 230 18.81 0.84 -24.29
N ILE A 231 17.55 1.10 -23.89
CA ILE A 231 16.43 1.34 -24.80
C ILE A 231 16.39 2.86 -25.11
N ALA A 232 16.53 3.22 -26.37
CA ALA A 232 16.52 4.61 -26.81
C ALA A 232 15.11 5.20 -26.88
#